data_cd887b4492e52d03b819d144526d74fb
#
_entry.id   cd887b4492e52d03b819d144526d74fb
#
_cell.length_a   1.000
_cell.length_b   1.000
_cell.length_c   1.000
_cell.angle_alpha   90.00
_cell.angle_beta   90.00
_cell.angle_gamma   90.00
#
_symmetry.space_group_name_H-M   'P 1'
#
loop_
_entity.id
_entity.type
_entity.pdbx_description
1 polymer ?
#
loop_
_entity_poly.entity_id
_entity_poly.type
_entity_poly.pdbx_seq_one_letter_code
_entity_poly.pdbx_strand_id
1 'polypeptide(L)'
;LLEEAVGVKGNIIQDVSEEYQPTDIDLAFSSPPYFNLEKYSDEETQCMVRYSTLDEWFSGYAEPTIKNIYDSLNKDGIFATNIADYKTYSQKEPIHVVNDWITISERIGFKHISTIKMMLNTRPGVGNDKLAGREKFEGVYVFEKS
;
A
#
# COMPACT_ATOMS: atom_id res chain seq x y z
N LEU A 1 11.28 -13.37 -18.38
CA LEU A 1 11.85 -12.30 -17.55
C LEU A 1 12.10 -12.78 -16.12
N LEU A 2 11.17 -12.50 -15.16
CA LEU A 2 11.38 -12.95 -13.77
C LEU A 2 11.15 -14.47 -13.62
N GLU A 3 10.15 -14.99 -14.30
CA GLU A 3 9.85 -16.44 -14.36
C GLU A 3 11.01 -17.26 -14.91
N GLU A 4 11.69 -16.77 -15.94
CA GLU A 4 12.92 -17.41 -16.48
C GLU A 4 14.06 -17.39 -15.48
N ALA A 5 14.20 -16.32 -14.70
CA ALA A 5 15.29 -16.17 -13.74
C ALA A 5 15.11 -17.06 -12.48
N VAL A 6 13.87 -17.29 -12.03
CA VAL A 6 13.60 -18.02 -10.78
C VAL A 6 12.94 -19.39 -11.01
N GLY A 7 12.59 -19.73 -12.26
CA GLY A 7 11.97 -21.01 -12.62
C GLY A 7 10.56 -21.22 -12.07
N VAL A 8 9.88 -20.14 -11.64
CA VAL A 8 8.54 -20.18 -11.08
C VAL A 8 7.58 -19.46 -12.03
N LYS A 9 6.46 -20.07 -12.33
CA LYS A 9 5.41 -19.46 -13.16
C LYS A 9 4.47 -18.64 -12.28
N GLY A 10 4.35 -17.34 -12.59
CA GLY A 10 3.41 -16.42 -11.94
C GLY A 10 2.04 -16.39 -12.63
N ASN A 11 1.00 -16.08 -11.86
CA ASN A 11 -0.32 -15.76 -12.39
C ASN A 11 -0.55 -14.25 -12.29
N ILE A 12 -0.93 -13.64 -13.41
CA ILE A 12 -1.34 -12.23 -13.44
C ILE A 12 -2.86 -12.19 -13.55
N ILE A 13 -3.49 -11.53 -12.58
CA ILE A 13 -4.94 -11.37 -12.52
C ILE A 13 -5.23 -9.88 -12.60
N GLN A 14 -6.11 -9.50 -13.54
CA GLN A 14 -6.59 -8.12 -13.65
C GLN A 14 -7.92 -8.02 -12.91
N ASP A 15 -7.88 -7.40 -11.74
CA ASP A 15 -9.05 -7.20 -10.88
C ASP A 15 -8.82 -6.01 -9.95
N VAL A 16 -9.85 -5.61 -9.21
CA VAL A 16 -9.77 -4.58 -8.16
C VAL A 16 -9.54 -5.25 -6.81
N SER A 17 -8.59 -4.76 -6.04
CA SER A 17 -8.13 -5.42 -4.80
C SER A 17 -9.19 -5.46 -3.70
N GLU A 18 -10.12 -4.53 -3.69
CA GLU A 18 -11.24 -4.51 -2.77
C GLU A 18 -12.33 -5.57 -3.07
N GLU A 19 -12.29 -6.20 -4.24
CA GLU A 19 -13.24 -7.24 -4.67
C GLU A 19 -12.56 -8.61 -4.88
N TYR A 20 -11.24 -8.62 -5.18
CA TYR A 20 -10.48 -9.85 -5.41
C TYR A 20 -10.09 -10.52 -4.10
N GLN A 21 -10.46 -11.78 -3.96
CA GLN A 21 -10.22 -12.59 -2.76
C GLN A 21 -9.57 -13.94 -3.11
N PRO A 22 -8.23 -13.99 -3.18
CA PRO A 22 -7.51 -15.25 -3.34
C PRO A 22 -7.62 -16.11 -2.07
N THR A 23 -7.19 -17.35 -2.13
CA THR A 23 -7.16 -18.28 -0.99
C THR A 23 -5.77 -18.90 -0.86
N ASP A 24 -5.46 -19.39 0.34
CA ASP A 24 -4.24 -20.15 0.62
C ASP A 24 -2.95 -19.34 0.38
N ILE A 25 -2.91 -18.14 0.95
CA ILE A 25 -1.80 -17.20 0.82
C ILE A 25 -0.99 -17.14 2.12
N ASP A 26 0.33 -17.27 2.03
CA ASP A 26 1.24 -17.12 3.18
C ASP A 26 1.82 -15.71 3.29
N LEU A 27 1.92 -14.99 2.18
CA LEU A 27 2.46 -13.64 2.13
C LEU A 27 1.66 -12.78 1.15
N ALA A 28 1.15 -11.65 1.65
CA ALA A 28 0.63 -10.57 0.83
C ALA A 28 1.56 -9.35 0.93
N PHE A 29 1.95 -8.79 -0.22
CA PHE A 29 2.70 -7.54 -0.28
C PHE A 29 1.95 -6.53 -1.15
N SER A 30 1.80 -5.30 -0.66
CA SER A 30 1.11 -4.23 -1.39
C SER A 30 1.83 -2.89 -1.24
N SER A 31 1.80 -2.11 -2.31
CA SER A 31 2.01 -0.67 -2.28
C SER A 31 0.72 -0.05 -2.81
N PRO A 32 -0.23 0.32 -1.93
CA PRO A 32 -1.57 0.72 -2.34
C PRO A 32 -1.53 2.04 -3.11
N PRO A 33 -2.45 2.26 -4.07
CA PRO A 33 -2.59 3.56 -4.72
C PRO A 33 -3.01 4.61 -3.69
N TYR A 34 -2.33 5.73 -3.68
CA TYR A 34 -2.67 6.83 -2.81
C TYR A 34 -3.97 7.51 -3.24
N PHE A 35 -4.73 8.02 -2.27
CA PHE A 35 -6.06 8.61 -2.47
C PHE A 35 -6.13 9.62 -3.64
N ASN A 36 -5.22 10.58 -3.75
CA ASN A 36 -5.27 11.64 -4.77
C ASN A 36 -3.90 11.99 -5.35
N LEU A 37 -2.93 11.09 -5.27
CA LEU A 37 -1.56 11.33 -5.73
C LEU A 37 -1.31 10.82 -7.15
N GLU A 38 -1.89 9.69 -7.50
CA GLU A 38 -1.59 8.96 -8.73
C GLU A 38 -2.87 8.69 -9.52
N LYS A 39 -2.91 9.22 -10.73
CA LYS A 39 -3.97 8.93 -11.70
C LYS A 39 -3.37 8.12 -12.84
N TYR A 40 -3.69 6.84 -12.91
CA TYR A 40 -3.15 5.93 -13.93
C TYR A 40 -3.98 5.93 -15.22
N SER A 41 -5.31 6.12 -15.12
CA SER A 41 -6.21 6.21 -16.26
C SER A 41 -7.49 6.98 -15.90
N ASP A 42 -8.41 7.12 -16.86
CA ASP A 42 -9.74 7.69 -16.65
C ASP A 42 -10.83 6.62 -16.43
N GLU A 43 -10.44 5.37 -16.21
CA GLU A 43 -11.38 4.28 -15.96
C GLU A 43 -12.08 4.45 -14.61
N GLU A 44 -13.35 4.04 -14.54
CA GLU A 44 -14.18 4.14 -13.33
C GLU A 44 -13.65 3.31 -12.15
N THR A 45 -12.82 2.31 -12.42
CA THR A 45 -12.17 1.46 -11.41
C THR A 45 -10.96 2.11 -10.74
N GLN A 46 -10.49 3.25 -11.25
CA GLN A 46 -9.36 3.97 -10.66
C GLN A 46 -9.73 4.59 -9.32
N CYS A 47 -8.87 4.46 -8.32
CA CYS A 47 -9.09 5.00 -6.98
C CYS A 47 -9.45 6.49 -6.97
N MET A 48 -8.75 7.32 -7.78
CA MET A 48 -9.04 8.76 -7.89
C MET A 48 -10.37 9.07 -8.55
N VAL A 49 -10.94 8.16 -9.33
CA VAL A 49 -12.23 8.33 -9.99
C VAL A 49 -13.35 7.79 -9.09
N ARG A 50 -13.09 6.66 -8.45
CA ARG A 50 -14.08 5.92 -7.63
C ARG A 50 -14.33 6.55 -6.27
N TYR A 51 -13.28 7.12 -5.65
CA TYR A 51 -13.35 7.70 -4.30
C TYR A 51 -13.01 9.19 -4.32
N SER A 52 -13.97 10.03 -4.00
CA SER A 52 -13.85 11.49 -4.09
C SER A 52 -13.33 12.14 -2.80
N THR A 53 -13.42 11.44 -1.68
CA THR A 53 -12.95 11.89 -0.37
C THR A 53 -12.02 10.85 0.27
N LEU A 54 -11.20 11.31 1.21
CA LEU A 54 -10.30 10.43 1.96
C LEU A 54 -11.09 9.37 2.77
N ASP A 55 -12.23 9.76 3.34
CA ASP A 55 -13.10 8.85 4.09
C ASP A 55 -13.71 7.77 3.18
N GLU A 56 -14.12 8.14 1.96
CA GLU A 56 -14.57 7.17 0.96
C GLU A 56 -13.44 6.24 0.51
N TRP A 57 -12.21 6.75 0.39
CA TRP A 57 -11.06 5.93 0.06
C TRP A 57 -10.75 4.92 1.18
N PHE A 58 -10.83 5.34 2.45
CA PHE A 58 -10.65 4.41 3.57
C PHE A 58 -11.75 3.36 3.62
N SER A 59 -13.03 3.76 3.54
CA SER A 59 -14.16 2.85 3.69
C SER A 59 -14.42 1.98 2.47
N GLY A 60 -14.16 2.48 1.27
CA GLY A 60 -14.47 1.81 0.00
C GLY A 60 -13.30 1.03 -0.59
N TYR A 61 -12.05 1.43 -0.30
CA TYR A 61 -10.86 0.80 -0.82
C TYR A 61 -9.98 0.16 0.26
N ALA A 62 -9.48 0.94 1.22
CA ALA A 62 -8.47 0.47 2.16
C ALA A 62 -9.00 -0.63 3.07
N GLU A 63 -10.12 -0.41 3.74
CA GLU A 63 -10.72 -1.39 4.66
C GLU A 63 -11.14 -2.68 3.95
N PRO A 64 -11.87 -2.67 2.82
CA PRO A 64 -12.20 -3.89 2.09
C PRO A 64 -10.96 -4.64 1.57
N THR A 65 -9.95 -3.92 1.05
CA THR A 65 -8.70 -4.53 0.59
C THR A 65 -7.96 -5.23 1.74
N ILE A 66 -7.79 -4.55 2.88
CA ILE A 66 -7.12 -5.13 4.05
C ILE A 66 -7.91 -6.35 4.57
N LYS A 67 -9.24 -6.28 4.55
CA LYS A 67 -10.09 -7.40 4.95
C LYS A 67 -9.94 -8.58 4.00
N ASN A 68 -9.95 -8.37 2.68
CA ASN A 68 -9.73 -9.42 1.71
C ASN A 68 -8.36 -10.08 1.88
N ILE A 69 -7.32 -9.29 2.15
CA ILE A 69 -5.99 -9.83 2.46
C ILE A 69 -6.04 -10.68 3.73
N TYR A 70 -6.70 -10.20 4.80
CA TYR A 70 -6.83 -10.96 6.03
C TYR A 70 -7.54 -12.29 5.81
N ASP A 71 -8.67 -12.28 5.11
CA ASP A 71 -9.46 -13.48 4.83
C ASP A 71 -8.68 -14.49 3.95
N SER A 72 -7.85 -13.99 3.03
CA SER A 72 -7.06 -14.79 2.08
C SER A 72 -5.82 -15.44 2.71
N LEU A 73 -5.22 -14.81 3.73
CA LEU A 73 -4.02 -15.32 4.37
C LEU A 73 -4.29 -16.57 5.23
N ASN A 74 -3.36 -17.50 5.20
CA ASN A 74 -3.28 -18.59 6.14
C ASN A 74 -3.05 -18.09 7.57
N LYS A 75 -3.27 -18.95 8.54
CA LYS A 75 -2.88 -18.66 9.93
C LYS A 75 -1.37 -18.38 9.99
N ASP A 76 -0.97 -17.40 10.77
CA ASP A 76 0.40 -16.89 10.89
C ASP A 76 0.98 -16.31 9.57
N GLY A 77 0.12 -16.11 8.56
CA GLY A 77 0.47 -15.47 7.30
C GLY A 77 0.80 -13.99 7.47
N ILE A 78 1.63 -13.48 6.58
CA ILE A 78 2.21 -12.13 6.68
C ILE A 78 1.57 -11.19 5.66
N PHE A 79 1.18 -10.01 6.11
CA PHE A 79 0.84 -8.89 5.27
C PHE A 79 1.90 -7.78 5.42
N ALA A 80 2.53 -7.39 4.34
CA ALA A 80 3.47 -6.27 4.32
C ALA A 80 2.97 -5.18 3.36
N THR A 81 2.94 -3.94 3.82
CA THR A 81 2.47 -2.81 3.01
C THR A 81 3.45 -1.65 3.06
N ASN A 82 3.82 -1.14 1.89
CA ASN A 82 4.59 0.09 1.75
C ASN A 82 3.62 1.26 1.59
N ILE A 83 3.49 2.09 2.60
CA ILE A 83 2.63 3.28 2.61
C ILE A 83 3.29 4.39 3.42
N ALA A 84 3.07 5.63 3.03
CA ALA A 84 3.61 6.79 3.73
C ALA A 84 2.59 7.93 3.79
N ASP A 85 2.73 8.79 4.76
CA ASP A 85 2.08 10.10 4.75
C ASP A 85 2.69 10.93 3.63
N TYR A 86 1.87 11.67 2.89
CA TYR A 86 2.32 12.34 1.68
C TYR A 86 1.72 13.74 1.53
N LYS A 87 2.33 14.54 0.67
CA LYS A 87 1.87 15.88 0.36
C LYS A 87 1.80 16.09 -1.14
N THR A 88 0.67 16.55 -1.64
CA THR A 88 0.53 16.97 -3.03
C THR A 88 0.94 18.44 -3.20
N TYR A 89 1.24 18.84 -4.43
CA TYR A 89 1.64 20.23 -4.74
C TYR A 89 0.53 21.24 -4.42
N SER A 90 -0.73 20.84 -4.46
CA SER A 90 -1.89 21.70 -4.24
C SER A 90 -2.30 21.84 -2.78
N GLN A 91 -1.70 21.06 -1.85
CA GLN A 91 -2.09 21.03 -0.46
C GLN A 91 -1.08 21.72 0.45
N LYS A 92 -1.57 22.43 1.44
CA LYS A 92 -0.72 23.09 2.45
C LYS A 92 -0.20 22.09 3.49
N GLU A 93 -1.06 21.17 3.93
CA GLU A 93 -0.77 20.18 4.95
C GLU A 93 -0.62 18.77 4.34
N PRO A 94 0.17 17.88 4.95
CA PRO A 94 0.26 16.49 4.52
C PRO A 94 -1.05 15.74 4.76
N ILE A 95 -1.30 14.73 3.93
CA ILE A 95 -2.36 13.75 4.13
C ILE A 95 -1.77 12.63 4.99
N HIS A 96 -2.38 12.38 6.13
CA HIS A 96 -1.99 11.36 7.06
C HIS A 96 -2.81 10.10 6.80
N VAL A 97 -2.16 9.03 6.36
CA VAL A 97 -2.82 7.75 6.02
C VAL A 97 -2.24 6.58 6.80
N VAL A 98 -1.01 6.71 7.30
CA VAL A 98 -0.28 5.60 7.92
C VAL A 98 -0.96 5.11 9.20
N ASN A 99 -1.29 6.03 10.11
CA ASN A 99 -1.90 5.65 11.40
C ASN A 99 -3.28 5.01 11.20
N ASP A 100 -4.07 5.54 10.26
CA ASP A 100 -5.39 4.99 9.98
C ASP A 100 -5.28 3.61 9.32
N TRP A 101 -4.32 3.41 8.42
CA TRP A 101 -4.03 2.11 7.82
C TRP A 101 -3.65 1.05 8.87
N ILE A 102 -2.77 1.40 9.81
CA ILE A 102 -2.39 0.51 10.92
C ILE A 102 -3.61 0.21 11.80
N THR A 103 -4.38 1.25 12.20
CA THR A 103 -5.56 1.10 13.05
C THR A 103 -6.62 0.20 12.40
N ILE A 104 -6.87 0.36 11.09
CA ILE A 104 -7.81 -0.49 10.33
C ILE A 104 -7.29 -1.93 10.30
N SER A 105 -6.00 -2.13 10.03
CA SER A 105 -5.41 -3.47 9.99
C SER A 105 -5.55 -4.19 11.33
N GLU A 106 -5.25 -3.51 12.44
CA GLU A 106 -5.39 -4.07 13.79
C GLU A 106 -6.85 -4.35 14.17
N ARG A 107 -7.78 -3.47 13.79
CA ARG A 107 -9.21 -3.68 14.01
C ARG A 107 -9.76 -4.89 13.26
N ILE A 108 -9.24 -5.18 12.07
CA ILE A 108 -9.60 -6.37 11.28
C ILE A 108 -9.08 -7.66 11.93
N GLY A 109 -7.99 -7.59 12.69
CA GLY A 109 -7.44 -8.74 13.41
C GLY A 109 -5.94 -8.99 13.19
N PHE A 110 -5.28 -8.15 12.41
CA PHE A 110 -3.84 -8.20 12.25
C PHE A 110 -3.11 -7.73 13.51
N LYS A 111 -1.92 -8.28 13.73
CA LYS A 111 -0.97 -7.78 14.71
C LYS A 111 0.18 -7.08 13.99
N HIS A 112 0.37 -5.79 14.23
CA HIS A 112 1.54 -5.07 13.72
C HIS A 112 2.79 -5.58 14.43
N ILE A 113 3.71 -6.22 13.71
CA ILE A 113 4.90 -6.87 14.29
C ILE A 113 6.20 -6.13 13.99
N SER A 114 6.28 -5.34 12.93
CA SER A 114 7.50 -4.63 12.55
C SER A 114 7.24 -3.48 11.58
N THR A 115 8.16 -2.52 11.57
CA THR A 115 8.24 -1.49 10.54
C THR A 115 9.66 -1.48 9.97
N ILE A 116 9.78 -1.76 8.67
CA ILE A 116 11.05 -1.76 7.95
C ILE A 116 11.19 -0.40 7.25
N LYS A 117 12.34 0.24 7.42
CA LYS A 117 12.66 1.49 6.71
C LYS A 117 13.21 1.17 5.33
N MET A 118 12.45 1.52 4.30
CA MET A 118 12.90 1.44 2.92
C MET A 118 13.54 2.76 2.52
N MET A 119 14.85 2.75 2.25
CA MET A 119 15.59 3.93 1.83
C MET A 119 15.19 4.35 0.42
N LEU A 120 14.85 5.63 0.25
CA LEU A 120 14.54 6.20 -1.07
C LEU A 120 15.82 6.78 -1.67
N ASN A 121 16.19 6.29 -2.86
CA ASN A 121 17.26 6.89 -3.64
C ASN A 121 16.83 8.27 -4.16
N THR A 122 17.60 9.29 -3.85
CA THR A 122 17.46 10.60 -4.49
C THR A 122 17.86 10.47 -5.96
N ARG A 123 16.96 10.81 -6.88
CA ARG A 123 17.28 10.85 -8.31
C ARG A 123 18.41 11.87 -8.53
N PRO A 124 19.53 11.51 -9.18
CA PRO A 124 20.56 12.48 -9.56
C PRO A 124 19.93 13.57 -10.46
N GLY A 125 20.14 14.84 -10.15
CA GLY A 125 19.71 15.96 -10.98
C GLY A 125 18.33 16.56 -10.70
N VAL A 126 17.59 16.03 -9.75
CA VAL A 126 16.33 16.64 -9.29
C VAL A 126 16.52 17.12 -7.87
N GLY A 127 16.79 18.38 -7.68
CA GLY A 127 16.66 18.91 -6.36
C GLY A 127 17.61 20.03 -6.00
N ASN A 128 17.06 21.02 -5.37
CA ASN A 128 17.79 22.02 -4.62
C ASN A 128 18.60 21.33 -3.52
N ASP A 129 19.88 21.62 -3.45
CA ASP A 129 20.88 21.17 -2.47
C ASP A 129 20.53 21.42 -0.99
N LYS A 130 19.37 21.98 -0.69
CA LYS A 130 18.90 22.24 0.68
C LYS A 130 18.42 21.00 1.43
N LEU A 131 18.34 19.84 0.76
CA LEU A 131 17.96 18.56 1.38
C LEU A 131 19.08 17.52 1.34
N ALA A 132 20.25 17.90 0.88
CA ALA A 132 21.44 17.07 0.96
C ALA A 132 21.73 16.74 2.43
N GLY A 133 21.61 15.47 2.81
CA GLY A 133 21.85 14.98 4.17
C GLY A 133 20.65 14.53 4.97
N ARG A 134 19.42 14.61 4.45
CA ARG A 134 18.26 13.93 5.05
C ARG A 134 18.01 12.61 4.34
N GLU A 135 18.25 11.54 5.04
CA GLU A 135 17.81 10.21 4.60
C GLU A 135 16.29 10.23 4.43
N LYS A 136 15.84 10.03 3.19
CA LYS A 136 14.42 9.83 2.91
C LYS A 136 14.14 8.35 2.97
N PHE A 137 13.18 7.96 3.76
CA PHE A 137 12.69 6.58 3.80
C PHE A 137 11.18 6.55 3.79
N GLU A 138 10.64 5.46 3.32
CA GLU A 138 9.24 5.07 3.50
C GLU A 138 9.16 3.87 4.42
N GLY A 139 8.04 3.75 5.14
CA GLY A 139 7.79 2.61 6.00
C GLY A 139 7.21 1.44 5.20
N VAL A 140 7.74 0.24 5.43
CA VAL A 140 7.05 -1.00 5.12
C VAL A 140 6.54 -1.57 6.44
N TYR A 141 5.23 -1.54 6.61
CA TYR A 141 4.56 -2.00 7.81
C TYR A 141 4.22 -3.48 7.66
N VAL A 142 4.66 -4.29 8.62
CA VAL A 142 4.53 -5.74 8.59
C VAL A 142 3.55 -6.21 9.65
N PHE A 143 2.56 -6.95 9.22
CA PHE A 143 1.49 -7.48 10.05
C PHE A 143 1.45 -9.00 9.97
N GLU A 144 1.06 -9.64 11.05
CA GLU A 144 0.82 -11.07 11.15
C GLU A 144 -0.66 -11.34 11.39
N LYS A 145 -1.21 -12.33 10.69
CA LYS A 145 -2.56 -12.86 10.97
C LYS A 145 -2.50 -13.80 12.15
N SER A 146 -3.13 -13.42 13.24
CA SER A 146 -3.22 -14.23 14.46
C SER A 146 -4.21 -15.38 14.33
#